data_12f4ce1957ad218a0aed2cb340035744
#
_entry.id   12f4ce1957ad218a0aed2cb340035744
#
_cell.length_a   1.000
_cell.length_b   1.000
_cell.length_c   1.000
_cell.angle_alpha   90.00
_cell.angle_beta   90.00
_cell.angle_gamma   90.00
#
_symmetry.space_group_name_H-M   'P 1'
#
loop_
_entity.id
_entity.type
_entity.pdbx_description
1 polymer ?
#
loop_
_entity_poly.entity_id
_entity_poly.type
_entity_poly.pdbx_seq_one_letter_code
_entity_poly.pdbx_strand_id
1 'polypeptide(L)'
;MLINEVLSKHEIKLQKSIKYLRKDIGVRMNLEQVRLVDEAITSRHSVRAFLNTAIEPEVIKDILRVASRAPSGTNTQPWKVYVVTGKKRDEMVERVCAAQIEVSKNPVLAEQYKETFAYYPEKWISPFIDRRRENGWGLYGLLEIKKGEKEKMAEQQLRNFKLFDAPVGLFFTVNKTMGIGSKMDIAMMIQNVMVAAKARGLDTCPQAAWNHFHPIVLDVLGASDDEELVCAIALGHADPDHIVNTFITPREPVENFAVFLDE
;
A
#
# COMPACT_ATOMS: atom_id res chain seq x y z
N MET A 1 -23.42 8.10 18.18
CA MET A 1 -23.46 9.55 18.48
C MET A 1 -22.18 10.28 18.08
N LEU A 2 -20.99 9.80 18.46
CA LEU A 2 -19.70 10.45 18.12
C LEU A 2 -19.37 10.51 16.61
N ILE A 3 -19.76 9.52 15.81
CA ILE A 3 -19.48 9.47 14.35
C ILE A 3 -20.25 10.57 13.61
N ASN A 4 -21.49 10.84 13.99
CA ASN A 4 -22.30 11.89 13.36
C ASN A 4 -21.80 13.31 13.68
N GLU A 5 -21.21 13.54 14.85
CA GLU A 5 -20.62 14.85 15.19
C GLU A 5 -19.32 15.14 14.43
N VAL A 6 -18.49 14.10 14.19
CA VAL A 6 -17.25 14.25 13.41
C VAL A 6 -17.56 14.52 11.93
N LEU A 7 -18.55 13.82 11.36
CA LEU A 7 -19.01 14.07 9.99
C LEU A 7 -19.57 15.49 9.83
N SER A 8 -20.35 15.97 10.79
CA SER A 8 -20.92 17.33 10.73
C SER A 8 -19.84 18.44 10.81
N LYS A 9 -18.79 18.24 11.58
CA LYS A 9 -17.64 19.17 11.67
C LYS A 9 -16.83 19.21 10.38
N HIS A 10 -16.65 18.06 9.74
CA HIS A 10 -15.94 17.96 8.46
C HIS A 10 -16.76 18.63 7.34
N GLU A 11 -18.07 18.41 7.29
CA GLU A 11 -18.97 19.05 6.34
C GLU A 11 -19.03 20.56 6.53
N ILE A 12 -19.06 21.05 7.76
CA ILE A 12 -19.04 22.49 8.08
C ILE A 12 -17.71 23.14 7.64
N LYS A 13 -16.58 22.44 7.84
CA LYS A 13 -15.26 22.94 7.43
C LYS A 13 -15.14 22.96 5.89
N LEU A 14 -15.64 21.93 5.23
CA LEU A 14 -15.72 21.84 3.78
C LEU A 14 -16.60 22.93 3.19
N GLN A 15 -17.80 23.17 3.76
CA GLN A 15 -18.70 24.24 3.32
C GLN A 15 -18.10 25.65 3.49
N LYS A 16 -17.29 25.87 4.53
CA LYS A 16 -16.57 27.15 4.72
C LYS A 16 -15.51 27.37 3.64
N SER A 17 -14.70 26.35 3.36
CA SER A 17 -13.68 26.40 2.30
C SER A 17 -14.31 26.63 0.92
N ILE A 18 -15.45 26.01 0.65
CA ILE A 18 -16.22 26.15 -0.59
C ILE A 18 -16.81 27.56 -0.75
N LYS A 19 -17.31 28.14 0.34
CA LYS A 19 -17.84 29.51 0.32
C LYS A 19 -16.76 30.53 -0.01
N TYR A 20 -15.53 30.29 0.42
CA TYR A 20 -14.35 31.09 0.09
C TYR A 20 -14.01 31.02 -1.39
N LEU A 21 -13.92 29.80 -1.95
CA LEU A 21 -13.58 29.56 -3.35
C LEU A 21 -14.66 30.05 -4.34
N ARG A 22 -15.96 30.05 -3.95
CA ARG A 22 -17.05 30.56 -4.81
C ARG A 22 -17.01 32.08 -5.01
N LYS A 23 -16.42 32.82 -4.09
CA LYS A 23 -16.50 34.28 -4.08
C LYS A 23 -15.49 34.95 -5.01
N ASP A 24 -14.31 34.34 -5.16
CA ASP A 24 -13.15 35.03 -5.76
C ASP A 24 -12.69 34.52 -7.14
N ILE A 25 -13.01 33.26 -7.53
CA ILE A 25 -12.42 32.63 -8.72
C ILE A 25 -13.44 32.14 -9.76
N GLY A 26 -14.76 32.24 -9.50
CA GLY A 26 -15.79 31.79 -10.45
C GLY A 26 -15.80 30.28 -10.76
N VAL A 27 -15.01 29.47 -10.08
CA VAL A 27 -14.93 28.03 -10.29
C VAL A 27 -16.13 27.34 -9.63
N ARG A 28 -16.95 26.67 -10.42
CA ARG A 28 -18.02 25.80 -9.91
C ARG A 28 -17.40 24.51 -9.40
N MET A 29 -17.15 24.42 -8.07
CA MET A 29 -16.78 23.18 -7.44
C MET A 29 -17.99 22.24 -7.37
N ASN A 30 -17.84 21.03 -7.92
CA ASN A 30 -18.84 19.99 -7.78
C ASN A 30 -18.61 19.28 -6.43
N LEU A 31 -19.44 19.58 -5.45
CA LEU A 31 -19.34 19.04 -4.08
C LEU A 31 -19.41 17.54 -4.02
N GLU A 32 -20.21 16.93 -4.86
CA GLU A 32 -20.34 15.48 -4.91
C GLU A 32 -19.04 14.83 -5.41
N GLN A 33 -18.40 15.41 -6.42
CA GLN A 33 -17.09 14.94 -6.88
C GLN A 33 -16.03 15.06 -5.80
N VAL A 34 -15.98 16.17 -5.06
CA VAL A 34 -15.04 16.33 -3.92
C VAL A 34 -15.30 15.25 -2.88
N ARG A 35 -16.55 15.06 -2.46
CA ARG A 35 -16.94 14.05 -1.48
C ARG A 35 -16.51 12.65 -1.89
N LEU A 36 -16.78 12.25 -3.13
CA LEU A 36 -16.42 10.92 -3.64
C LEU A 36 -14.91 10.68 -3.67
N VAL A 37 -14.12 11.69 -4.07
CA VAL A 37 -12.66 11.60 -4.09
C VAL A 37 -12.10 11.52 -2.67
N ASP A 38 -12.56 12.39 -1.77
CA ASP A 38 -12.13 12.40 -0.37
C ASP A 38 -12.47 11.08 0.32
N GLU A 39 -13.66 10.54 0.08
CA GLU A 39 -14.10 9.25 0.61
C GLU A 39 -13.20 8.10 0.14
N ALA A 40 -12.89 8.03 -1.16
CA ALA A 40 -12.00 7.00 -1.70
C ALA A 40 -10.58 7.07 -1.10
N ILE A 41 -10.08 8.29 -0.82
CA ILE A 41 -8.76 8.49 -0.23
C ILE A 41 -8.79 8.18 1.28
N THR A 42 -9.79 8.68 2.02
CA THR A 42 -9.80 8.62 3.49
C THR A 42 -10.27 7.28 4.03
N SER A 43 -11.14 6.55 3.30
CA SER A 43 -11.59 5.21 3.68
C SER A 43 -10.57 4.10 3.36
N ARG A 44 -9.57 4.39 2.51
CA ARG A 44 -8.52 3.44 2.17
C ARG A 44 -7.57 3.20 3.36
N HIS A 45 -7.36 1.97 3.71
CA HIS A 45 -6.32 1.53 4.66
C HIS A 45 -5.64 0.26 4.14
N SER A 46 -4.58 -0.18 4.80
CA SER A 46 -3.88 -1.43 4.46
C SER A 46 -4.66 -2.62 5.03
N VAL A 47 -5.39 -3.32 4.16
CA VAL A 47 -6.15 -4.53 4.49
C VAL A 47 -5.20 -5.72 4.60
N ARG A 48 -5.34 -6.54 5.64
CA ARG A 48 -4.43 -7.66 5.95
C ARG A 48 -5.14 -9.01 6.11
N ALA A 49 -6.36 -9.10 5.63
CA ALA A 49 -7.10 -10.35 5.43
C ALA A 49 -8.08 -10.13 4.28
N PHE A 50 -8.00 -10.97 3.26
CA PHE A 50 -8.85 -10.88 2.07
C PHE A 50 -9.67 -12.14 1.90
N LEU A 51 -10.86 -11.97 1.30
CA LEU A 51 -11.66 -13.08 0.79
C LEU A 51 -11.01 -13.63 -0.49
N ASN A 52 -11.06 -14.94 -0.67
CA ASN A 52 -10.60 -15.59 -1.90
C ASN A 52 -11.67 -15.49 -3.02
N THR A 53 -12.19 -14.27 -3.23
CA THR A 53 -13.17 -13.98 -4.28
C THR A 53 -12.44 -13.48 -5.51
N ALA A 54 -12.61 -14.17 -6.62
CA ALA A 54 -11.98 -13.78 -7.88
C ALA A 54 -12.36 -12.35 -8.30
N ILE A 55 -11.43 -11.66 -8.93
CA ILE A 55 -11.65 -10.34 -9.53
C ILE A 55 -11.58 -10.48 -11.03
N GLU A 56 -12.58 -9.96 -11.72
CA GLU A 56 -12.64 -9.98 -13.18
C GLU A 56 -11.43 -9.22 -13.77
N PRO A 57 -10.72 -9.80 -14.76
CA PRO A 57 -9.53 -9.17 -15.36
C PRO A 57 -9.81 -7.75 -15.91
N GLU A 58 -11.00 -7.48 -16.40
CA GLU A 58 -11.37 -6.17 -16.93
C GLU A 58 -11.43 -5.09 -15.83
N VAL A 59 -11.83 -5.46 -14.61
CA VAL A 59 -11.79 -4.55 -13.46
C VAL A 59 -10.34 -4.16 -13.13
N ILE A 60 -9.43 -5.13 -13.16
CA ILE A 60 -7.99 -4.88 -12.92
C ILE A 60 -7.41 -3.98 -14.01
N LYS A 61 -7.72 -4.25 -15.29
CA LYS A 61 -7.31 -3.41 -16.42
C LYS A 61 -7.82 -1.99 -16.28
N ASP A 62 -9.06 -1.81 -15.86
CA ASP A 62 -9.67 -0.50 -15.64
C ASP A 62 -8.97 0.28 -14.52
N ILE A 63 -8.64 -0.39 -13.41
CA ILE A 63 -7.86 0.20 -12.31
C ILE A 63 -6.50 0.67 -12.85
N LEU A 64 -5.78 -0.18 -13.57
CA LEU A 64 -4.45 0.14 -14.11
C LEU A 64 -4.51 1.26 -15.16
N ARG A 65 -5.54 1.28 -16.02
CA ARG A 65 -5.77 2.33 -17.01
C ARG A 65 -5.98 3.69 -16.35
N VAL A 66 -6.77 3.75 -15.28
CA VAL A 66 -6.96 5.00 -14.53
C VAL A 66 -5.69 5.38 -13.78
N ALA A 67 -5.06 4.43 -13.12
CA ALA A 67 -3.85 4.65 -12.33
C ALA A 67 -2.66 5.15 -13.17
N SER A 68 -2.57 4.73 -14.44
CA SER A 68 -1.52 5.17 -15.37
C SER A 68 -1.56 6.68 -15.71
N ARG A 69 -2.59 7.40 -15.23
CA ARG A 69 -2.62 8.87 -15.28
C ARG A 69 -1.74 9.53 -14.23
N ALA A 70 -1.02 8.75 -13.42
CA ALA A 70 0.01 9.29 -12.55
C ALA A 70 1.03 10.13 -13.35
N PRO A 71 1.49 11.27 -12.82
CA PRO A 71 2.56 12.02 -13.45
C PRO A 71 3.88 11.24 -13.37
N SER A 72 4.80 11.53 -14.30
CA SER A 72 6.19 11.05 -14.24
C SER A 72 7.13 12.09 -14.83
N GLY A 73 8.38 12.10 -14.40
CA GLY A 73 9.40 12.99 -14.92
C GLY A 73 9.46 12.92 -16.45
N THR A 74 9.26 14.06 -17.14
CA THR A 74 9.20 14.16 -18.61
C THR A 74 8.25 13.14 -19.30
N ASN A 75 7.27 12.64 -18.56
CA ASN A 75 6.30 11.63 -19.00
C ASN A 75 6.96 10.29 -19.38
N THR A 76 8.00 9.89 -18.67
CA THR A 76 8.76 8.65 -18.95
C THR A 76 7.97 7.38 -18.66
N GLN A 77 6.95 7.44 -17.79
CA GLN A 77 6.08 6.33 -17.43
C GLN A 77 6.85 5.05 -17.10
N PRO A 78 7.75 5.10 -16.09
CA PRO A 78 8.80 4.10 -15.88
C PRO A 78 8.30 2.78 -15.29
N TRP A 79 7.02 2.69 -15.00
CA TRP A 79 6.40 1.52 -14.37
C TRP A 79 6.14 0.39 -15.34
N LYS A 80 6.40 -0.82 -14.89
CA LYS A 80 5.87 -2.06 -15.45
C LYS A 80 5.12 -2.79 -14.33
N VAL A 81 3.98 -3.38 -14.65
CA VAL A 81 3.12 -4.04 -13.66
C VAL A 81 2.83 -5.45 -14.09
N TYR A 82 3.18 -6.40 -13.24
CA TYR A 82 2.82 -7.80 -13.40
C TYR A 82 1.59 -8.09 -12.55
N VAL A 83 0.55 -8.62 -13.18
CA VAL A 83 -0.68 -9.06 -12.52
C VAL A 83 -0.60 -10.56 -12.32
N VAL A 84 -0.56 -10.99 -11.08
CA VAL A 84 -0.34 -12.39 -10.70
C VAL A 84 -1.57 -12.94 -10.02
N THR A 85 -2.14 -14.01 -10.59
CA THR A 85 -3.37 -14.67 -10.12
C THR A 85 -3.24 -16.20 -10.25
N GLY A 86 -4.15 -16.96 -9.65
CA GLY A 86 -4.27 -18.41 -9.80
C GLY A 86 -2.96 -19.14 -9.53
N LYS A 87 -2.63 -20.14 -10.35
CA LYS A 87 -1.44 -20.98 -10.16
C LYS A 87 -0.14 -20.20 -10.07
N LYS A 88 -0.03 -19.07 -10.81
CA LYS A 88 1.19 -18.25 -10.78
C LYS A 88 1.34 -17.51 -9.46
N ARG A 89 0.21 -17.06 -8.88
CA ARG A 89 0.17 -16.52 -7.52
C ARG A 89 0.58 -17.57 -6.50
N ASP A 90 0.06 -18.77 -6.62
CA ASP A 90 0.32 -19.85 -5.67
C ASP A 90 1.80 -20.28 -5.72
N GLU A 91 2.40 -20.41 -6.91
CA GLU A 91 3.84 -20.63 -7.09
C GLU A 91 4.68 -19.53 -6.42
N MET A 92 4.31 -18.26 -6.63
CA MET A 92 4.98 -17.12 -6.01
C MET A 92 4.96 -17.21 -4.48
N VAL A 93 3.77 -17.44 -3.93
CA VAL A 93 3.56 -17.57 -2.49
C VAL A 93 4.35 -18.75 -1.91
N GLU A 94 4.28 -19.91 -2.53
CA GLU A 94 4.97 -21.12 -2.09
C GLU A 94 6.49 -20.89 -2.01
N ARG A 95 7.08 -20.42 -3.10
CA ARG A 95 8.53 -20.22 -3.19
C ARG A 95 9.04 -19.16 -2.22
N VAL A 96 8.36 -18.04 -2.09
CA VAL A 96 8.79 -16.97 -1.18
C VAL A 96 8.55 -17.34 0.27
N CYS A 97 7.43 -17.99 0.60
CA CYS A 97 7.19 -18.48 1.96
C CYS A 97 8.23 -19.54 2.38
N ALA A 98 8.61 -20.46 1.49
CA ALA A 98 9.66 -21.42 1.76
C ALA A 98 11.00 -20.73 2.07
N ALA A 99 11.40 -19.75 1.26
CA ALA A 99 12.62 -18.96 1.49
C ALA A 99 12.57 -18.19 2.82
N GLN A 100 11.43 -17.55 3.15
CA GLN A 100 11.26 -16.84 4.42
C GLN A 100 11.39 -17.78 5.62
N ILE A 101 10.82 -18.97 5.54
CA ILE A 101 10.94 -19.99 6.60
C ILE A 101 12.38 -20.42 6.78
N GLU A 102 13.12 -20.66 5.70
CA GLU A 102 14.53 -21.03 5.78
C GLU A 102 15.39 -19.89 6.35
N VAL A 103 15.19 -18.65 5.94
CA VAL A 103 15.86 -17.47 6.51
C VAL A 103 15.58 -17.33 8.00
N SER A 104 14.35 -17.61 8.44
CA SER A 104 13.98 -17.54 9.86
C SER A 104 14.71 -18.56 10.73
N LYS A 105 15.07 -19.73 10.17
CA LYS A 105 15.83 -20.78 10.83
C LYS A 105 17.34 -20.57 10.75
N ASN A 106 17.81 -19.99 9.65
CA ASN A 106 19.23 -19.73 9.39
C ASN A 106 19.43 -18.29 8.91
N PRO A 107 19.70 -17.34 9.83
CA PRO A 107 19.89 -15.93 9.49
C PRO A 107 21.03 -15.65 8.50
N VAL A 108 22.00 -16.56 8.35
CA VAL A 108 23.08 -16.42 7.36
C VAL A 108 22.52 -16.35 5.93
N LEU A 109 21.40 -17.04 5.67
CA LEU A 109 20.72 -17.01 4.39
C LEU A 109 20.10 -15.64 4.07
N ALA A 110 19.88 -14.79 5.09
CA ALA A 110 19.37 -13.44 4.87
C ALA A 110 20.30 -12.58 4.01
N GLU A 111 21.61 -12.88 4.01
CA GLU A 111 22.59 -12.20 3.14
C GLU A 111 22.29 -12.38 1.64
N GLN A 112 21.60 -13.46 1.27
CA GLN A 112 21.22 -13.75 -0.11
C GLN A 112 19.96 -12.98 -0.54
N TYR A 113 19.21 -12.46 0.43
CA TYR A 113 17.90 -11.81 0.22
C TYR A 113 17.91 -10.37 0.73
N LYS A 114 18.77 -9.54 0.14
CA LYS A 114 18.86 -8.12 0.45
C LYS A 114 17.91 -7.31 -0.43
N GLU A 115 17.35 -6.25 0.13
CA GLU A 115 16.59 -5.27 -0.66
C GLU A 115 17.49 -4.63 -1.72
N THR A 116 16.91 -4.32 -2.89
CA THR A 116 17.62 -3.64 -3.99
C THR A 116 17.88 -2.17 -3.68
N PHE A 117 17.12 -1.60 -2.75
CA PHE A 117 17.28 -0.24 -2.24
C PHE A 117 16.82 -0.17 -0.78
N ALA A 118 17.41 0.72 0.00
CA ALA A 118 17.04 0.93 1.39
C ALA A 118 15.64 1.56 1.49
N TYR A 119 14.64 0.77 1.90
CA TYR A 119 13.30 1.27 2.16
C TYR A 119 13.21 1.98 3.53
N TYR A 120 13.94 1.47 4.52
CA TYR A 120 13.99 2.02 5.87
C TYR A 120 15.35 2.63 6.17
N PRO A 121 15.42 3.62 7.10
CA PRO A 121 16.69 4.17 7.53
C PRO A 121 17.46 3.14 8.36
N GLU A 122 18.78 3.16 8.30
CA GLU A 122 19.65 2.35 9.16
C GLU A 122 19.42 2.65 10.63
N LYS A 123 19.24 3.92 10.98
CA LYS A 123 18.98 4.36 12.35
C LYS A 123 17.67 5.15 12.43
N TRP A 124 16.77 4.63 13.24
CA TRP A 124 15.50 5.26 13.51
C TRP A 124 15.63 6.35 14.58
N ILE A 125 14.97 7.49 14.35
CA ILE A 125 14.87 8.62 15.28
C ILE A 125 13.40 8.96 15.56
N SER A 126 13.12 9.63 16.69
CA SER A 126 11.82 10.24 16.96
C SER A 126 11.53 11.37 15.98
N PRO A 127 10.28 11.58 15.54
CA PRO A 127 9.07 10.87 15.94
C PRO A 127 8.79 9.59 15.13
N PHE A 128 9.62 9.25 14.13
CA PHE A 128 9.37 8.14 13.21
C PHE A 128 9.41 6.78 13.90
N ILE A 129 10.37 6.58 14.82
CA ILE A 129 10.46 5.33 15.60
C ILE A 129 9.24 5.15 16.50
N ASP A 130 8.66 6.23 17.02
CA ASP A 130 7.53 6.17 17.92
C ASP A 130 6.27 5.78 17.17
N ARG A 131 6.01 6.38 16.00
CA ARG A 131 4.92 6.00 15.09
C ARG A 131 5.05 4.54 14.62
N ARG A 132 6.29 4.10 14.30
CA ARG A 132 6.54 2.70 13.92
C ARG A 132 6.19 1.74 15.06
N ARG A 133 6.55 2.09 16.31
CA ARG A 133 6.23 1.28 17.50
C ARG A 133 4.73 1.25 17.75
N GLU A 134 4.07 2.40 17.70
CA GLU A 134 2.62 2.52 17.85
C GLU A 134 1.88 1.63 16.84
N ASN A 135 2.28 1.71 15.56
CA ASN A 135 1.72 0.85 14.52
C ASN A 135 1.94 -0.64 14.82
N GLY A 136 3.14 -1.04 15.23
CA GLY A 136 3.46 -2.43 15.55
C GLY A 136 2.69 -2.93 16.77
N TRP A 137 2.64 -2.15 17.84
CA TRP A 137 1.92 -2.52 19.06
C TRP A 137 0.41 -2.56 18.84
N GLY A 138 -0.14 -1.60 18.08
CA GLY A 138 -1.56 -1.60 17.73
C GLY A 138 -1.95 -2.84 16.94
N LEU A 139 -1.19 -3.19 15.91
CA LEU A 139 -1.46 -4.37 15.08
C LEU A 139 -1.35 -5.68 15.88
N TYR A 140 -0.23 -5.88 16.59
CA TYR A 140 -0.02 -7.10 17.36
C TYR A 140 -0.94 -7.20 18.59
N GLY A 141 -1.27 -6.06 19.22
CA GLY A 141 -2.23 -6.02 20.31
C GLY A 141 -3.63 -6.45 19.87
N LEU A 142 -4.06 -5.98 18.70
CA LEU A 142 -5.34 -6.38 18.10
C LEU A 142 -5.41 -7.88 17.77
N LEU A 143 -4.27 -8.47 17.39
CA LEU A 143 -4.13 -9.90 17.09
C LEU A 143 -3.82 -10.74 18.34
N GLU A 144 -3.82 -10.14 19.53
CA GLU A 144 -3.47 -10.79 20.80
C GLU A 144 -2.09 -11.45 20.79
N ILE A 145 -1.15 -10.93 19.99
CA ILE A 145 0.23 -11.39 19.92
C ILE A 145 1.09 -10.62 20.91
N LYS A 146 1.52 -11.29 21.98
CA LYS A 146 2.30 -10.67 23.05
C LYS A 146 3.80 -10.59 22.70
N LYS A 147 4.48 -9.64 23.33
CA LYS A 147 5.94 -9.51 23.20
C LYS A 147 6.62 -10.80 23.65
N GLY A 148 7.44 -11.37 22.77
CA GLY A 148 8.17 -12.63 23.01
C GLY A 148 7.52 -13.87 22.40
N GLU A 149 6.29 -13.82 21.91
CA GLU A 149 5.64 -14.90 21.16
C GLU A 149 6.19 -14.96 19.74
N LYS A 150 7.45 -15.36 19.60
CA LYS A 150 8.21 -15.32 18.35
C LYS A 150 7.56 -16.12 17.23
N GLU A 151 6.96 -17.25 17.54
CA GLU A 151 6.29 -18.12 16.56
C GLU A 151 5.07 -17.42 15.94
N LYS A 152 4.18 -16.85 16.76
CA LYS A 152 3.03 -16.10 16.29
C LYS A 152 3.45 -14.85 15.51
N MET A 153 4.50 -14.17 15.95
CA MET A 153 5.05 -13.02 15.22
C MET A 153 5.58 -13.43 13.85
N ALA A 154 6.30 -14.56 13.75
CA ALA A 154 6.81 -15.10 12.49
C ALA A 154 5.66 -15.54 11.57
N GLU A 155 4.62 -16.18 12.12
CA GLU A 155 3.43 -16.55 11.37
C GLU A 155 2.71 -15.32 10.79
N GLN A 156 2.50 -14.30 11.62
CA GLN A 156 1.89 -13.04 11.15
C GLN A 156 2.77 -12.34 10.10
N GLN A 157 4.09 -12.39 10.24
CA GLN A 157 5.01 -11.85 9.25
C GLN A 157 4.94 -12.63 7.94
N LEU A 158 4.80 -13.95 8.00
CA LEU A 158 4.68 -14.82 6.83
C LEU A 158 3.43 -14.50 6.00
N ARG A 159 2.35 -13.99 6.61
CA ARG A 159 1.13 -13.57 5.90
C ARG A 159 1.38 -12.49 4.84
N ASN A 160 2.43 -11.65 5.02
CA ASN A 160 2.82 -10.72 3.96
C ASN A 160 3.11 -11.45 2.65
N PHE A 161 3.82 -12.57 2.73
CA PHE A 161 4.23 -13.36 1.56
C PHE A 161 3.14 -14.33 1.07
N LYS A 162 1.99 -14.36 1.75
CA LYS A 162 0.75 -14.97 1.27
C LYS A 162 -0.19 -13.96 0.62
N LEU A 163 0.26 -12.72 0.40
CA LEU A 163 -0.56 -11.60 -0.05
C LEU A 163 -1.78 -11.36 0.87
N PHE A 164 -1.69 -11.74 2.15
CA PHE A 164 -2.81 -11.72 3.09
C PHE A 164 -4.07 -12.44 2.59
N ASP A 165 -3.89 -13.51 1.78
CA ASP A 165 -4.90 -14.33 1.11
C ASP A 165 -5.62 -13.66 -0.07
N ALA A 166 -5.20 -12.46 -0.48
CA ALA A 166 -5.74 -11.80 -1.66
C ALA A 166 -5.60 -12.66 -2.92
N PRO A 167 -6.62 -12.70 -3.80
CA PRO A 167 -6.60 -13.48 -5.05
C PRO A 167 -5.66 -12.88 -6.11
N VAL A 168 -5.28 -11.61 -5.97
CA VAL A 168 -4.45 -10.89 -6.93
C VAL A 168 -3.25 -10.25 -6.25
N GLY A 169 -2.06 -10.46 -6.81
CA GLY A 169 -0.84 -9.71 -6.54
C GLY A 169 -0.48 -8.81 -7.72
N LEU A 170 -0.24 -7.54 -7.46
CA LEU A 170 0.31 -6.60 -8.44
C LEU A 170 1.77 -6.33 -8.07
N PHE A 171 2.71 -6.67 -8.95
CA PHE A 171 4.13 -6.46 -8.72
C PHE A 171 4.64 -5.37 -9.65
N PHE A 172 5.24 -4.32 -9.08
CA PHE A 172 5.73 -3.15 -9.79
C PHE A 172 7.23 -3.24 -9.95
N THR A 173 7.69 -3.15 -11.19
CA THR A 173 9.11 -3.12 -11.53
C THR A 173 9.48 -1.83 -12.25
N VAL A 174 10.77 -1.52 -12.24
CA VAL A 174 11.39 -0.42 -12.97
C VAL A 174 12.61 -0.95 -13.73
N ASN A 175 12.95 -0.35 -14.86
CA ASN A 175 14.22 -0.65 -15.50
C ASN A 175 15.38 -0.11 -14.64
N LYS A 176 16.41 -0.91 -14.42
CA LYS A 176 17.59 -0.60 -13.57
C LYS A 176 18.36 0.66 -14.00
N THR A 177 18.20 1.08 -15.26
CA THR A 177 18.83 2.33 -15.74
C THR A 177 18.13 3.58 -15.21
N MET A 178 16.92 3.44 -14.65
CA MET A 178 16.14 4.54 -14.11
C MET A 178 16.56 4.84 -12.67
N GLY A 179 16.70 6.15 -12.37
CA GLY A 179 17.13 6.61 -11.05
C GLY A 179 16.02 6.61 -10.00
N ILE A 180 16.37 7.10 -8.81
CA ILE A 180 15.45 7.16 -7.64
C ILE A 180 14.17 7.97 -7.93
N GLY A 181 14.22 8.98 -8.77
CA GLY A 181 13.04 9.75 -9.19
C GLY A 181 11.97 8.90 -9.82
N SER A 182 12.34 7.87 -10.59
CA SER A 182 11.37 6.93 -11.19
C SER A 182 10.66 6.06 -10.16
N LYS A 183 11.30 5.78 -9.01
CA LYS A 183 10.62 5.09 -7.89
C LYS A 183 9.56 6.00 -7.25
N MET A 184 9.77 7.34 -7.23
CA MET A 184 8.75 8.31 -6.81
C MET A 184 7.57 8.33 -7.80
N ASP A 185 7.85 8.28 -9.11
CA ASP A 185 6.81 8.21 -10.15
C ASP A 185 5.95 6.94 -9.98
N ILE A 186 6.61 5.80 -9.74
CA ILE A 186 5.92 4.52 -9.47
C ILE A 186 5.10 4.58 -8.19
N ALA A 187 5.60 5.23 -7.14
CA ALA A 187 4.84 5.40 -5.90
C ALA A 187 3.55 6.22 -6.11
N MET A 188 3.57 7.23 -6.98
CA MET A 188 2.37 7.97 -7.37
C MET A 188 1.37 7.08 -8.12
N MET A 189 1.86 6.21 -9.03
CA MET A 189 1.00 5.24 -9.70
C MET A 189 0.42 4.21 -8.72
N ILE A 190 1.22 3.69 -7.79
CA ILE A 190 0.78 2.77 -6.74
C ILE A 190 -0.35 3.40 -5.91
N GLN A 191 -0.21 4.68 -5.52
CA GLN A 191 -1.27 5.38 -4.80
C GLN A 191 -2.55 5.48 -5.64
N ASN A 192 -2.44 5.81 -6.94
CA ASN A 192 -3.59 5.84 -7.84
C ASN A 192 -4.28 4.47 -7.94
N VAL A 193 -3.51 3.37 -8.02
CA VAL A 193 -4.07 2.01 -8.03
C VAL A 193 -4.90 1.76 -6.77
N MET A 194 -4.37 2.11 -5.60
CA MET A 194 -5.06 1.89 -4.33
C MET A 194 -6.36 2.69 -4.21
N VAL A 195 -6.36 3.95 -4.64
CA VAL A 195 -7.56 4.80 -4.64
C VAL A 195 -8.57 4.32 -5.68
N ALA A 196 -8.13 3.97 -6.89
CA ALA A 196 -9.00 3.47 -7.94
C ALA A 196 -9.63 2.11 -7.58
N ALA A 197 -8.90 1.24 -6.87
CA ALA A 197 -9.42 -0.01 -6.33
C ALA A 197 -10.51 0.28 -5.29
N LYS A 198 -10.24 1.18 -4.33
CA LYS A 198 -11.20 1.55 -3.28
C LYS A 198 -12.49 2.11 -3.85
N ALA A 199 -12.41 2.98 -4.85
CA ALA A 199 -13.58 3.51 -5.56
C ALA A 199 -14.41 2.43 -6.29
N ARG A 200 -13.88 1.22 -6.46
CA ARG A 200 -14.55 0.05 -7.08
C ARG A 200 -14.96 -1.02 -6.06
N GLY A 201 -14.95 -0.68 -4.76
CA GLY A 201 -15.30 -1.63 -3.70
C GLY A 201 -14.23 -2.71 -3.46
N LEU A 202 -13.01 -2.49 -3.94
CA LEU A 202 -11.87 -3.36 -3.68
C LEU A 202 -10.91 -2.72 -2.67
N ASP A 203 -10.18 -3.56 -1.98
CA ASP A 203 -9.22 -3.17 -0.98
C ASP A 203 -7.80 -3.60 -1.35
N THR A 204 -6.82 -2.96 -0.72
CA THR A 204 -5.41 -3.17 -1.05
C THR A 204 -4.52 -3.17 0.17
N CYS A 205 -3.36 -3.82 0.04
CA CYS A 205 -2.24 -3.66 0.95
C CYS A 205 -0.94 -3.50 0.15
N PRO A 206 -0.27 -2.34 0.19
CA PRO A 206 1.05 -2.18 -0.39
C PRO A 206 2.10 -2.89 0.48
N GLN A 207 3.00 -3.62 -0.16
CA GLN A 207 3.91 -4.56 0.52
C GLN A 207 5.33 -4.42 -0.04
N ALA A 208 6.15 -3.56 0.54
CA ALA A 208 7.58 -3.44 0.20
C ALA A 208 8.38 -4.69 0.63
N ALA A 209 7.88 -5.49 1.58
CA ALA A 209 8.56 -6.68 2.10
C ALA A 209 8.97 -7.69 1.01
N TRP A 210 8.24 -7.75 -0.11
CA TRP A 210 8.57 -8.63 -1.24
C TRP A 210 9.92 -8.33 -1.87
N ASN A 211 10.44 -7.10 -1.69
CA ASN A 211 11.74 -6.70 -2.23
C ASN A 211 12.91 -7.50 -1.63
N HIS A 212 12.80 -8.00 -0.41
CA HIS A 212 13.79 -8.92 0.14
C HIS A 212 13.97 -10.18 -0.71
N PHE A 213 12.87 -10.68 -1.28
CA PHE A 213 12.87 -11.89 -2.11
C PHE A 213 12.81 -11.57 -3.61
N HIS A 214 13.28 -10.39 -4.03
CA HIS A 214 13.27 -9.97 -5.44
C HIS A 214 13.86 -11.02 -6.41
N PRO A 215 14.90 -11.80 -6.09
CA PRO A 215 15.41 -12.78 -7.05
C PRO A 215 14.37 -13.87 -7.36
N ILE A 216 13.65 -14.34 -6.33
CA ILE A 216 12.58 -15.33 -6.52
C ILE A 216 11.39 -14.69 -7.25
N VAL A 217 11.02 -13.47 -6.84
CA VAL A 217 9.89 -12.76 -7.43
C VAL A 217 10.12 -12.52 -8.91
N LEU A 218 11.26 -11.96 -9.30
CA LEU A 218 11.57 -11.64 -10.70
C LEU A 218 11.66 -12.91 -11.56
N ASP A 219 12.21 -14.00 -11.02
CA ASP A 219 12.25 -15.29 -11.71
C ASP A 219 10.84 -15.85 -11.96
N VAL A 220 9.97 -15.89 -10.95
CA VAL A 220 8.57 -16.33 -11.12
C VAL A 220 7.81 -15.46 -12.10
N LEU A 221 8.05 -14.15 -12.12
CA LEU A 221 7.44 -13.23 -13.07
C LEU A 221 7.95 -13.41 -14.51
N GLY A 222 9.10 -14.07 -14.72
CA GLY A 222 9.81 -14.08 -15.98
C GLY A 222 10.24 -12.66 -16.39
N ALA A 223 10.63 -11.84 -15.39
CA ALA A 223 11.07 -10.49 -15.62
C ALA A 223 12.44 -10.46 -16.31
N SER A 224 12.72 -9.40 -17.07
CA SER A 224 14.03 -9.17 -17.67
C SER A 224 15.09 -8.91 -16.60
N ASP A 225 16.34 -9.29 -16.89
CA ASP A 225 17.51 -8.98 -16.04
C ASP A 225 17.70 -7.47 -15.82
N ASP A 226 17.13 -6.64 -16.69
CA ASP A 226 17.15 -5.17 -16.58
C ASP A 226 16.10 -4.62 -15.61
N GLU A 227 15.26 -5.46 -15.03
CA GLU A 227 14.19 -5.02 -14.12
C GLU A 227 14.60 -5.11 -12.66
N GLU A 228 14.14 -4.15 -11.89
CA GLU A 228 14.24 -4.08 -10.44
C GLU A 228 12.83 -4.07 -9.84
N LEU A 229 12.58 -4.91 -8.82
CA LEU A 229 11.32 -4.90 -8.09
C LEU A 229 11.25 -3.67 -7.17
N VAL A 230 10.15 -2.92 -7.25
CA VAL A 230 9.92 -1.74 -6.41
C VAL A 230 8.99 -2.06 -5.24
N CYS A 231 7.82 -2.61 -5.53
CA CYS A 231 6.80 -2.89 -4.51
C CYS A 231 5.80 -3.91 -5.03
N ALA A 232 5.08 -4.56 -4.13
CA ALA A 232 3.90 -5.34 -4.48
C ALA A 232 2.63 -4.75 -3.83
N ILE A 233 1.46 -5.08 -4.39
CA ILE A 233 0.15 -4.79 -3.80
C ILE A 233 -0.65 -6.09 -3.76
N ALA A 234 -1.15 -6.46 -2.59
CA ALA A 234 -2.25 -7.40 -2.46
C ALA A 234 -3.56 -6.69 -2.81
N LEU A 235 -4.37 -7.27 -3.69
CA LEU A 235 -5.64 -6.69 -4.18
C LEU A 235 -6.76 -7.73 -4.06
N GLY A 236 -7.87 -7.35 -3.43
CA GLY A 236 -9.01 -8.23 -3.19
C GLY A 236 -10.18 -7.52 -2.52
N HIS A 237 -11.16 -8.30 -2.10
CA HIS A 237 -12.20 -7.86 -1.18
C HIS A 237 -11.71 -8.10 0.25
N ALA A 238 -11.78 -7.09 1.12
CA ALA A 238 -11.49 -7.26 2.53
C ALA A 238 -12.40 -8.33 3.15
N ASP A 239 -11.84 -9.18 4.01
CA ASP A 239 -12.63 -10.02 4.88
C ASP A 239 -13.25 -9.15 5.98
N PRO A 240 -14.59 -8.95 5.99
CA PRO A 240 -15.25 -8.07 6.94
C PRO A 240 -15.24 -8.61 8.37
N ASP A 241 -15.07 -9.92 8.52
CA ASP A 241 -15.14 -10.60 9.82
C ASP A 241 -13.77 -10.74 10.49
N HIS A 242 -12.69 -10.49 9.75
CA HIS A 242 -11.35 -10.61 10.29
C HIS A 242 -10.93 -9.37 11.06
N ILE A 243 -10.67 -9.54 12.37
CA ILE A 243 -10.34 -8.45 13.31
C ILE A 243 -9.18 -7.55 12.83
N VAL A 244 -8.19 -8.10 12.10
CA VAL A 244 -7.04 -7.33 11.62
C VAL A 244 -7.42 -6.17 10.72
N ASN A 245 -8.56 -6.24 10.03
CA ASN A 245 -9.03 -5.21 9.11
C ASN A 245 -9.71 -4.03 9.83
N THR A 246 -9.98 -4.15 11.12
CA THR A 246 -10.43 -3.02 11.95
C THR A 246 -9.28 -2.10 12.37
N PHE A 247 -8.02 -2.47 12.06
CA PHE A 247 -6.85 -1.68 12.41
C PHE A 247 -6.70 -0.46 11.51
N ILE A 248 -7.15 0.69 11.98
CA ILE A 248 -7.04 1.98 11.30
C ILE A 248 -5.92 2.80 11.95
N THR A 249 -4.90 3.14 11.18
CA THR A 249 -3.77 3.94 11.66
C THR A 249 -4.09 5.43 11.67
N PRO A 250 -3.69 6.18 12.73
CA PRO A 250 -3.86 7.63 12.78
C PRO A 250 -3.03 8.36 11.71
N ARG A 251 -3.30 9.62 11.55
CA ARG A 251 -2.50 10.56 10.73
C ARG A 251 -2.17 11.78 11.57
N GLU A 252 -1.01 12.37 11.29
CA GLU A 252 -0.64 13.63 11.89
C GLU A 252 -1.59 14.74 11.44
N PRO A 253 -1.92 15.69 12.34
CA PRO A 253 -2.59 16.93 11.97
C PRO A 253 -1.78 17.73 10.95
N VAL A 254 -2.46 18.49 10.08
CA VAL A 254 -1.80 19.27 9.02
C VAL A 254 -0.76 20.22 9.60
N GLU A 255 -1.02 20.78 10.75
CA GLU A 255 -0.17 21.74 11.46
C GLU A 255 1.20 21.15 11.85
N ASN A 256 1.29 19.81 11.95
CA ASN A 256 2.54 19.12 12.32
C ASN A 256 3.46 18.83 11.12
N PHE A 257 2.97 18.95 9.89
CA PHE A 257 3.77 18.62 8.69
C PHE A 257 3.70 19.67 7.57
N ALA A 258 2.82 20.66 7.67
CA ALA A 258 2.70 21.74 6.68
C ALA A 258 3.12 23.08 7.29
N VAL A 259 3.98 23.82 6.59
CA VAL A 259 4.39 25.18 6.95
C VAL A 259 3.79 26.12 5.91
N PHE A 260 2.99 27.07 6.36
CA PHE A 260 2.43 28.13 5.53
C PHE A 260 3.37 29.34 5.60
N LEU A 261 3.90 29.72 4.45
CA LEU A 261 4.78 30.89 4.30
C LEU A 261 4.01 31.92 3.48
N ASP A 262 3.49 32.92 4.14
CA ASP A 262 2.55 33.92 3.59
C ASP A 262 3.05 35.38 3.68
N GLU A 263 4.33 35.56 4.07
CA GLU A 263 5.02 36.86 4.12
C GLU A 263 6.16 36.97 3.10
#